data_0a7272e2c5deab46971b80fe189cf24e
#
_entry.id   0a7272e2c5deab46971b80fe189cf24e
#
_cell.length_a   1.000
_cell.length_b   1.000
_cell.length_c   1.000
_cell.angle_alpha   90.00
_cell.angle_beta   90.00
_cell.angle_gamma   90.00
#
_symmetry.space_group_name_H-M   'P 1'
#
loop_
_entity.id
_entity.type
_entity.pdbx_description
1 polymer ?
#
loop_
_entity_poly.entity_id
_entity_poly.type
_entity_poly.pdbx_seq_one_letter_code
_entity_poly.pdbx_strand_id
1 'polypeptide(L)'
;LAWQLRDALQDDRGQTCHNSQMTTENNQRDLEASIHTDLHGRLTYGGYLRLDHLLTAQQPLSNPPHHDEMLFIIQHQTSELWLKLLIHELSAAVAHLGQDRVWQFGKVVARCKRVLEQLTAQWTVLETLTPSEYMQFRDVLGPSSGFQSLQYRTVEFLLGNKNAAMLKVFAHDTDGQAALAAVLQAPSLYDEFLRYLARWGHAVPDTNLVRDWTLPHVQDAALLPVFERIYEDTNRYWREYQLCEDLVDLETQFQLWRFRHMRTVQRIIGFKSGTGGSSGVAFLKRALELTFFPELFEVRTHIGSGAAPAAT
;
A
#
# COMPACT_ATOMS: atom_id res chain seq x y z
N LEU A 1 29.83 1.79 -12.38
CA LEU A 1 28.92 2.29 -13.45
C LEU A 1 29.06 3.80 -13.72
N ALA A 2 30.23 4.38 -13.47
CA ALA A 2 30.50 5.81 -13.71
C ALA A 2 31.67 6.06 -14.68
N TRP A 3 32.05 5.09 -15.50
CA TRP A 3 33.26 5.17 -16.36
C TRP A 3 33.06 4.85 -17.84
N GLN A 4 31.83 4.77 -18.37
CA GLN A 4 31.55 4.46 -19.78
C GLN A 4 30.75 5.51 -20.55
N LEU A 5 30.76 6.77 -20.16
CA LEU A 5 30.08 7.87 -20.87
C LEU A 5 31.04 8.98 -21.33
N ARG A 6 32.29 8.66 -21.67
CA ARG A 6 33.26 9.68 -22.12
C ARG A 6 33.68 9.62 -23.60
N ASP A 7 33.27 8.60 -24.38
CA ASP A 7 33.80 8.44 -25.74
C ASP A 7 32.73 8.49 -26.86
N ALA A 8 31.62 9.18 -26.67
CA ALA A 8 30.57 9.30 -27.71
C ALA A 8 30.22 10.77 -28.06
N LEU A 9 31.18 11.70 -27.99
CA LEU A 9 30.96 13.08 -28.43
C LEU A 9 32.17 13.61 -29.22
N GLN A 10 32.50 12.95 -30.33
CA GLN A 10 33.24 13.55 -31.44
C GLN A 10 32.68 12.99 -32.73
N ASP A 11 31.69 13.65 -33.29
CA ASP A 11 31.60 13.84 -34.74
C ASP A 11 30.82 15.09 -35.09
N ASP A 12 31.45 15.83 -35.91
CA ASP A 12 31.31 17.09 -36.56
C ASP A 12 29.97 17.28 -37.27
N ARG A 13 29.26 18.41 -37.03
CA ARG A 13 28.70 19.30 -38.06
C ARG A 13 27.93 20.45 -37.41
N GLY A 14 28.44 21.65 -37.67
CA GLY A 14 27.96 22.92 -37.21
C GLY A 14 26.44 23.16 -37.27
N GLN A 15 25.80 22.95 -36.14
CA GLN A 15 24.57 23.65 -35.79
C GLN A 15 24.88 24.45 -34.53
N THR A 16 24.93 25.77 -34.70
CA THR A 16 24.99 26.74 -33.63
C THR A 16 23.80 26.50 -32.70
N CYS A 17 24.01 25.68 -31.65
CA CYS A 17 23.17 25.72 -30.48
C CYS A 17 23.26 27.18 -29.95
N HIS A 18 22.20 27.93 -30.07
CA HIS A 18 22.00 29.15 -29.32
C HIS A 18 22.01 28.71 -27.84
N ASN A 19 23.17 28.85 -27.24
CA ASN A 19 23.34 28.82 -25.81
C ASN A 19 22.61 30.06 -25.28
N SER A 20 21.34 29.92 -24.94
CA SER A 20 20.65 30.92 -24.14
C SER A 20 21.39 30.94 -22.79
N GLN A 21 22.37 31.87 -22.71
CA GLN A 21 22.92 32.31 -21.44
C GLN A 21 21.74 32.71 -20.57
N MET A 22 21.37 31.88 -19.61
CA MET A 22 20.46 32.30 -18.54
C MET A 22 21.13 33.45 -17.82
N THR A 23 20.70 34.65 -18.12
CA THR A 23 21.08 35.86 -17.40
C THR A 23 20.51 35.74 -15.99
N THR A 24 21.39 35.59 -15.00
CA THR A 24 21.08 35.44 -13.58
C THR A 24 20.53 36.68 -12.91
N GLU A 25 20.11 37.70 -13.68
CA GLU A 25 19.69 39.00 -13.13
C GLU A 25 18.25 39.05 -12.62
N ASN A 26 17.36 38.15 -13.08
CA ASN A 26 16.02 38.02 -12.51
C ASN A 26 15.76 36.56 -12.21
N ASN A 27 15.75 36.16 -10.92
CA ASN A 27 15.28 34.84 -10.50
C ASN A 27 13.76 34.70 -10.74
N GLN A 28 13.36 34.90 -11.99
CA GLN A 28 11.99 34.94 -12.45
C GLN A 28 11.84 34.12 -13.73
N ARG A 29 10.85 33.26 -13.76
CA ARG A 29 10.51 32.44 -14.94
C ARG A 29 9.54 33.20 -15.82
N ASP A 30 9.89 33.38 -17.08
CA ASP A 30 8.98 33.99 -18.05
C ASP A 30 7.77 33.11 -18.34
N LEU A 31 6.64 33.73 -18.54
CA LEU A 31 5.42 33.07 -18.96
C LEU A 31 5.50 32.78 -20.47
N GLU A 32 5.47 31.51 -20.86
CA GLU A 32 5.48 31.12 -22.26
C GLU A 32 4.18 31.58 -22.96
N ALA A 33 4.28 32.13 -24.17
CA ALA A 33 3.11 32.65 -24.93
C ALA A 33 2.07 31.56 -25.27
N SER A 34 2.47 30.27 -25.23
CA SER A 34 1.58 29.11 -25.45
C SER A 34 0.70 28.77 -24.24
N ILE A 35 0.97 29.35 -23.06
CA ILE A 35 0.20 29.07 -21.86
C ILE A 35 -1.19 29.71 -21.96
N HIS A 36 -2.21 28.86 -21.77
CA HIS A 36 -3.60 29.34 -21.72
C HIS A 36 -3.86 30.13 -20.43
N THR A 37 -4.10 31.41 -20.54
CA THR A 37 -4.42 32.34 -19.44
C THR A 37 -5.91 32.63 -19.31
N ASP A 38 -6.67 32.51 -20.39
CA ASP A 38 -8.14 32.61 -20.37
C ASP A 38 -8.73 31.22 -20.04
N LEU A 39 -9.12 31.06 -18.78
CA LEU A 39 -9.72 29.82 -18.23
C LEU A 39 -11.21 30.00 -17.91
N HIS A 40 -11.83 31.13 -18.33
CA HIS A 40 -13.24 31.39 -18.07
C HIS A 40 -14.13 30.32 -18.74
N GLY A 41 -15.00 29.66 -17.97
CA GLY A 41 -15.88 28.59 -18.46
C GLY A 41 -15.17 27.29 -18.86
N ARG A 42 -13.88 27.13 -18.57
CA ARG A 42 -13.09 25.93 -18.87
C ARG A 42 -12.79 25.12 -17.61
N LEU A 43 -12.54 23.83 -17.79
CA LEU A 43 -12.07 22.98 -16.71
C LEU A 43 -10.65 23.39 -16.29
N THR A 44 -10.51 23.82 -15.05
CA THR A 44 -9.21 24.21 -14.48
C THR A 44 -8.59 23.05 -13.70
N TYR A 45 -7.29 23.16 -13.40
CA TYR A 45 -6.58 22.21 -12.52
C TYR A 45 -7.28 22.05 -11.15
N GLY A 46 -7.60 23.17 -10.51
CA GLY A 46 -8.31 23.15 -9.22
C GLY A 46 -9.71 22.55 -9.31
N GLY A 47 -10.44 22.87 -10.40
CA GLY A 47 -11.78 22.33 -10.65
C GLY A 47 -11.78 20.83 -10.92
N TYR A 48 -10.82 20.31 -11.69
CA TYR A 48 -10.68 18.88 -11.94
C TYR A 48 -10.34 18.10 -10.66
N LEU A 49 -9.42 18.62 -9.85
CA LEU A 49 -8.99 17.97 -8.62
C LEU A 49 -9.90 18.25 -7.41
N ARG A 50 -10.93 19.10 -7.58
CA ARG A 50 -11.83 19.54 -6.50
C ARG A 50 -11.05 20.11 -5.31
N LEU A 51 -10.05 20.95 -5.61
CA LEU A 51 -9.18 21.52 -4.57
C LEU A 51 -9.94 22.43 -3.62
N ASP A 52 -11.04 23.04 -4.05
CA ASP A 52 -11.98 23.77 -3.22
C ASP A 52 -12.52 22.97 -2.02
N HIS A 53 -12.77 21.67 -2.21
CA HIS A 53 -13.16 20.75 -1.12
C HIS A 53 -11.96 20.18 -0.39
N LEU A 54 -10.94 19.74 -1.12
CA LEU A 54 -9.80 19.05 -0.54
C LEU A 54 -8.99 19.94 0.42
N LEU A 55 -8.72 21.19 0.01
CA LEU A 55 -7.88 22.12 0.77
C LEU A 55 -8.66 22.92 1.83
N THR A 56 -9.95 22.70 1.98
CA THR A 56 -10.80 23.28 3.04
C THR A 56 -11.27 22.25 4.07
N ALA A 57 -10.85 20.97 3.90
CA ALA A 57 -11.22 19.88 4.79
C ALA A 57 -10.36 19.81 6.08
N GLN A 58 -9.33 20.66 6.21
CA GLN A 58 -8.44 20.70 7.37
C GLN A 58 -9.01 21.68 8.40
N GLN A 59 -9.61 21.14 9.47
CA GLN A 59 -10.26 21.93 10.51
C GLN A 59 -9.70 21.56 11.90
N PRO A 60 -8.66 22.26 12.39
CA PRO A 60 -8.16 22.09 13.75
C PRO A 60 -9.24 22.33 14.79
N LEU A 61 -9.26 21.50 15.84
CA LEU A 61 -10.25 21.56 16.92
C LEU A 61 -9.69 22.20 18.20
N SER A 62 -8.36 22.32 18.33
CA SER A 62 -7.72 22.91 19.50
C SER A 62 -8.02 24.42 19.60
N ASN A 63 -8.20 24.91 20.83
CA ASN A 63 -8.45 26.33 21.08
C ASN A 63 -7.60 26.80 22.29
N PRO A 64 -6.62 27.69 22.09
CA PRO A 64 -6.21 28.27 20.79
C PRO A 64 -5.68 27.22 19.82
N PRO A 65 -5.75 27.48 18.48
CA PRO A 65 -5.29 26.53 17.47
C PRO A 65 -3.82 26.17 17.65
N HIS A 66 -3.52 24.87 17.69
CA HIS A 66 -2.17 24.33 17.78
C HIS A 66 -1.56 24.20 16.40
N HIS A 67 -0.32 24.68 16.22
CA HIS A 67 0.38 24.62 14.93
C HIS A 67 0.47 23.18 14.38
N ASP A 68 0.84 22.24 15.20
CA ASP A 68 1.13 20.86 14.80
C ASP A 68 -0.12 19.98 14.62
N GLU A 69 -1.30 20.45 15.03
CA GLU A 69 -2.55 19.78 14.75
C GLU A 69 -2.83 19.73 13.23
N MET A 70 -2.42 20.78 12.48
CA MET A 70 -2.51 20.80 11.02
C MET A 70 -1.66 19.69 10.39
N LEU A 71 -0.42 19.51 10.87
CA LEU A 71 0.45 18.39 10.46
C LEU A 71 -0.25 17.05 10.68
N PHE A 72 -0.83 16.85 11.87
CA PHE A 72 -1.52 15.61 12.24
C PHE A 72 -2.72 15.33 11.32
N ILE A 73 -3.55 16.35 11.02
CA ILE A 73 -4.70 16.23 10.13
C ILE A 73 -4.25 15.86 8.71
N ILE A 74 -3.33 16.65 8.12
CA ILE A 74 -2.88 16.44 6.73
C ILE A 74 -2.22 15.07 6.57
N GLN A 75 -1.40 14.64 7.54
CA GLN A 75 -0.76 13.33 7.54
C GLN A 75 -1.78 12.19 7.44
N HIS A 76 -2.86 12.26 8.19
CA HIS A 76 -3.91 11.24 8.17
C HIS A 76 -4.78 11.33 6.91
N GLN A 77 -5.11 12.54 6.45
CA GLN A 77 -5.85 12.71 5.20
C GLN A 77 -5.07 12.19 3.99
N THR A 78 -3.76 12.44 3.91
CA THR A 78 -2.92 11.90 2.83
C THR A 78 -2.81 10.38 2.91
N SER A 79 -2.76 9.80 4.12
CA SER A 79 -2.82 8.35 4.31
C SER A 79 -4.13 7.77 3.76
N GLU A 80 -5.26 8.39 4.08
CA GLU A 80 -6.57 7.93 3.59
C GLU A 80 -6.70 8.06 2.05
N LEU A 81 -6.12 9.09 1.43
CA LEU A 81 -6.09 9.23 -0.03
C LEU A 81 -5.24 8.13 -0.70
N TRP A 82 -4.07 7.78 -0.12
CA TRP A 82 -3.27 6.65 -0.60
C TRP A 82 -3.97 5.30 -0.38
N LEU A 83 -4.64 5.11 0.75
CA LEU A 83 -5.43 3.89 1.00
C LEU A 83 -6.59 3.76 0.01
N LYS A 84 -7.25 4.87 -0.36
CA LYS A 84 -8.28 4.89 -1.40
C LYS A 84 -7.75 4.40 -2.74
N LEU A 85 -6.57 4.88 -3.16
CA LEU A 85 -5.92 4.40 -4.38
C LEU A 85 -5.52 2.92 -4.24
N LEU A 86 -4.98 2.52 -3.09
CA LEU A 86 -4.59 1.13 -2.84
C LEU A 86 -5.79 0.17 -2.93
N ILE A 87 -6.94 0.53 -2.39
CA ILE A 87 -8.19 -0.24 -2.51
C ILE A 87 -8.60 -0.38 -3.98
N HIS A 88 -8.55 0.72 -4.73
CA HIS A 88 -8.88 0.72 -6.16
C HIS A 88 -7.99 -0.27 -6.95
N GLU A 89 -6.68 -0.22 -6.74
CA GLU A 89 -5.72 -1.09 -7.43
C GLU A 89 -5.81 -2.55 -6.94
N LEU A 90 -5.96 -2.80 -5.65
CA LEU A 90 -6.13 -4.17 -5.12
C LEU A 90 -7.42 -4.82 -5.61
N SER A 91 -8.52 -4.06 -5.68
CA SER A 91 -9.78 -4.56 -6.24
C SER A 91 -9.63 -4.92 -7.72
N ALA A 92 -8.89 -4.11 -8.47
CA ALA A 92 -8.54 -4.42 -9.86
C ALA A 92 -7.62 -5.66 -9.96
N ALA A 93 -6.66 -5.83 -9.04
CA ALA A 93 -5.78 -7.00 -8.99
C ALA A 93 -6.57 -8.30 -8.79
N VAL A 94 -7.50 -8.32 -7.82
CA VAL A 94 -8.42 -9.45 -7.57
C VAL A 94 -9.21 -9.78 -8.85
N ALA A 95 -9.82 -8.76 -9.49
CA ALA A 95 -10.60 -8.94 -10.71
C ALA A 95 -9.74 -9.44 -11.89
N HIS A 96 -8.49 -8.98 -12.00
CA HIS A 96 -7.58 -9.42 -13.06
C HIS A 96 -7.16 -10.87 -12.89
N LEU A 97 -6.87 -11.33 -11.68
CA LEU A 97 -6.60 -12.76 -11.42
C LEU A 97 -7.81 -13.63 -11.74
N GLY A 98 -9.02 -13.20 -11.33
CA GLY A 98 -10.26 -13.93 -11.63
C GLY A 98 -10.54 -14.07 -13.15
N GLN A 99 -9.92 -13.22 -13.98
CA GLN A 99 -10.05 -13.20 -15.43
C GLN A 99 -8.78 -13.66 -16.18
N ASP A 100 -7.81 -14.23 -15.48
CA ASP A 100 -6.50 -14.68 -16.00
C ASP A 100 -5.68 -13.57 -16.71
N ARG A 101 -5.92 -12.31 -16.33
CA ARG A 101 -5.25 -11.12 -16.89
C ARG A 101 -3.96 -10.80 -16.14
N VAL A 102 -3.01 -11.71 -16.20
CA VAL A 102 -1.75 -11.66 -15.40
C VAL A 102 -0.92 -10.41 -15.68
N TRP A 103 -0.89 -9.96 -16.93
CA TRP A 103 -0.13 -8.77 -17.31
C TRP A 103 -0.68 -7.51 -16.65
N GLN A 104 -2.00 -7.36 -16.64
CA GLN A 104 -2.67 -6.26 -15.96
C GLN A 104 -2.52 -6.36 -14.44
N PHE A 105 -2.59 -7.57 -13.90
CA PHE A 105 -2.32 -7.84 -12.48
C PHE A 105 -0.93 -7.31 -12.07
N GLY A 106 0.14 -7.73 -12.74
CA GLY A 106 1.50 -7.30 -12.42
C GLY A 106 1.65 -5.76 -12.44
N LYS A 107 1.01 -5.09 -13.42
CA LYS A 107 1.01 -3.64 -13.50
C LYS A 107 0.36 -2.96 -12.29
N VAL A 108 -0.83 -3.43 -11.85
CA VAL A 108 -1.54 -2.81 -10.71
C VAL A 108 -0.86 -3.15 -9.38
N VAL A 109 -0.33 -4.37 -9.21
CA VAL A 109 0.43 -4.75 -8.01
C VAL A 109 1.73 -3.93 -7.89
N ALA A 110 2.44 -3.70 -9.00
CA ALA A 110 3.59 -2.81 -9.00
C ALA A 110 3.23 -1.41 -8.49
N ARG A 111 2.03 -0.88 -8.84
CA ARG A 111 1.53 0.39 -8.33
C ARG A 111 1.17 0.30 -6.84
N CYS A 112 0.53 -0.79 -6.39
CA CYS A 112 0.27 -1.02 -4.97
C CYS A 112 1.55 -0.94 -4.14
N LYS A 113 2.63 -1.58 -4.60
CA LYS A 113 3.94 -1.52 -3.94
C LYS A 113 4.45 -0.08 -3.81
N ARG A 114 4.35 0.75 -4.87
CA ARG A 114 4.73 2.17 -4.84
C ARG A 114 3.86 3.02 -3.92
N VAL A 115 2.56 2.75 -3.86
CA VAL A 115 1.66 3.41 -2.91
C VAL A 115 2.06 3.10 -1.46
N LEU A 116 2.39 1.85 -1.15
CA LEU A 116 2.86 1.44 0.18
C LEU A 116 4.21 2.09 0.55
N GLU A 117 5.10 2.28 -0.40
CA GLU A 117 6.34 3.06 -0.20
C GLU A 117 6.03 4.51 0.20
N GLN A 118 5.06 5.17 -0.45
CA GLN A 118 4.64 6.52 -0.07
C GLN A 118 3.99 6.55 1.32
N LEU A 119 3.11 5.59 1.62
CA LEU A 119 2.53 5.41 2.96
C LEU A 119 3.61 5.20 4.03
N THR A 120 4.70 4.53 3.71
CA THR A 120 5.83 4.34 4.62
C THR A 120 6.68 5.60 4.75
N ALA A 121 6.98 6.27 3.64
CA ALA A 121 7.84 7.46 3.61
C ALA A 121 7.22 8.64 4.37
N GLN A 122 5.90 8.83 4.28
CA GLN A 122 5.22 9.95 4.95
C GLN A 122 5.31 9.92 6.49
N TRP A 123 5.60 8.76 7.11
CA TRP A 123 5.84 8.68 8.56
C TRP A 123 7.02 9.55 9.00
N THR A 124 8.02 9.78 8.13
CA THR A 124 9.14 10.67 8.44
C THR A 124 8.70 12.10 8.73
N VAL A 125 7.62 12.55 8.09
CA VAL A 125 7.02 13.88 8.34
C VAL A 125 6.33 13.88 9.70
N LEU A 126 5.50 12.87 10.00
CA LEU A 126 4.82 12.77 11.31
C LEU A 126 5.82 12.59 12.47
N GLU A 127 6.95 11.95 12.25
CA GLU A 127 8.01 11.77 13.26
C GLU A 127 8.68 13.08 13.70
N THR A 128 8.45 14.19 13.01
CA THR A 128 8.87 15.52 13.46
C THR A 128 7.99 16.04 14.61
N LEU A 129 6.77 15.51 14.77
CA LEU A 129 5.90 15.81 15.89
C LEU A 129 6.48 15.23 17.19
N THR A 130 6.78 16.09 18.15
CA THR A 130 7.31 15.68 19.46
C THR A 130 6.21 15.23 20.43
N PRO A 131 6.54 14.43 21.46
CA PRO A 131 5.56 14.04 22.47
C PRO A 131 4.90 15.21 23.17
N SER A 132 5.64 16.29 23.46
CA SER A 132 5.10 17.49 24.12
C SER A 132 4.12 18.26 23.23
N GLU A 133 4.41 18.40 21.95
CA GLU A 133 3.53 19.05 20.98
C GLU A 133 2.24 18.25 20.79
N TYR A 134 2.36 16.93 20.62
CA TYR A 134 1.18 16.06 20.51
C TYR A 134 0.27 16.13 21.72
N MET A 135 0.84 16.16 22.94
CA MET A 135 0.05 16.22 24.17
C MET A 135 -0.76 17.51 24.30
N GLN A 136 -0.42 18.58 23.58
CA GLN A 136 -1.12 19.85 23.66
C GLN A 136 -2.49 19.82 22.97
N PHE A 137 -2.67 18.96 21.96
CA PHE A 137 -3.96 18.82 21.28
C PHE A 137 -4.55 17.40 21.36
N ARG A 138 -3.88 16.46 22.02
CA ARG A 138 -4.35 15.07 22.09
C ARG A 138 -5.77 14.93 22.64
N ASP A 139 -6.14 15.73 23.61
CA ASP A 139 -7.42 15.60 24.30
C ASP A 139 -8.61 16.01 23.43
N VAL A 140 -8.41 16.92 22.45
CA VAL A 140 -9.46 17.31 21.50
C VAL A 140 -9.79 16.22 20.48
N LEU A 141 -8.91 15.23 20.33
CA LEU A 141 -9.17 14.09 19.44
C LEU A 141 -10.26 13.16 20.00
N GLY A 142 -10.53 13.21 21.31
CA GLY A 142 -11.52 12.36 21.96
C GLY A 142 -11.26 10.86 21.68
N PRO A 143 -12.29 10.09 21.29
CA PRO A 143 -12.15 8.67 20.96
C PRO A 143 -11.66 8.40 19.54
N SER A 144 -11.37 9.44 18.74
CA SER A 144 -10.97 9.26 17.35
C SER A 144 -9.60 8.57 17.27
N SER A 145 -9.46 7.60 16.37
CA SER A 145 -8.26 6.77 16.27
C SER A 145 -8.13 6.19 14.86
N GLY A 146 -6.90 6.04 14.36
CA GLY A 146 -6.61 5.33 13.11
C GLY A 146 -7.13 3.89 13.08
N PHE A 147 -7.42 3.28 14.24
CA PHE A 147 -8.11 1.99 14.34
C PHE A 147 -9.48 2.00 13.65
N GLN A 148 -10.12 3.17 13.55
CA GLN A 148 -11.42 3.39 12.92
C GLN A 148 -11.32 3.69 11.43
N SER A 149 -10.15 3.58 10.80
CA SER A 149 -10.04 3.74 9.35
C SER A 149 -10.75 2.59 8.62
N LEU A 150 -11.86 2.92 7.97
CA LEU A 150 -12.62 1.99 7.14
C LEU A 150 -11.78 1.50 5.96
N GLN A 151 -10.99 2.40 5.36
CA GLN A 151 -10.17 2.08 4.21
C GLN A 151 -9.00 1.14 4.58
N TYR A 152 -8.34 1.37 5.70
CA TYR A 152 -7.32 0.45 6.19
C TYR A 152 -7.90 -0.96 6.40
N ARG A 153 -9.08 -1.05 7.01
CA ARG A 153 -9.76 -2.33 7.22
C ARG A 153 -10.16 -3.01 5.92
N THR A 154 -10.61 -2.22 4.93
CA THR A 154 -10.90 -2.72 3.58
C THR A 154 -9.66 -3.32 2.92
N VAL A 155 -8.51 -2.66 3.03
CA VAL A 155 -7.22 -3.18 2.52
C VAL A 155 -6.86 -4.50 3.19
N GLU A 156 -6.96 -4.59 4.52
CA GLU A 156 -6.68 -5.85 5.24
C GLU A 156 -7.59 -7.00 4.76
N PHE A 157 -8.87 -6.74 4.52
CA PHE A 157 -9.80 -7.76 4.05
C PHE A 157 -9.52 -8.17 2.60
N LEU A 158 -9.19 -7.23 1.73
CA LEU A 158 -8.77 -7.53 0.35
C LEU A 158 -7.50 -8.40 0.30
N LEU A 159 -6.58 -8.21 1.25
CA LEU A 159 -5.36 -8.99 1.33
C LEU A 159 -5.53 -10.33 2.08
N GLY A 160 -6.64 -10.53 2.82
CA GLY A 160 -6.96 -11.80 3.47
C GLY A 160 -6.98 -11.80 5.00
N ASN A 161 -6.59 -10.70 5.68
CA ASN A 161 -6.73 -10.59 7.14
C ASN A 161 -8.20 -10.33 7.53
N LYS A 162 -9.06 -11.31 7.30
CA LYS A 162 -10.50 -11.24 7.53
C LYS A 162 -10.84 -11.36 9.02
N ASN A 163 -11.67 -10.44 9.53
CA ASN A 163 -12.15 -10.47 10.91
C ASN A 163 -13.53 -9.81 11.00
N ALA A 164 -14.58 -10.61 11.04
CA ALA A 164 -15.97 -10.14 11.11
C ALA A 164 -16.25 -9.25 12.34
N ALA A 165 -15.50 -9.42 13.46
CA ALA A 165 -15.68 -8.58 14.64
C ALA A 165 -15.36 -7.11 14.38
N MET A 166 -14.55 -6.80 13.36
CA MET A 166 -14.21 -5.42 12.97
C MET A 166 -15.40 -4.63 12.43
N LEU A 167 -16.44 -5.30 11.91
CA LEU A 167 -17.68 -4.63 11.46
C LEU A 167 -18.34 -3.84 12.58
N LYS A 168 -18.20 -4.27 13.83
CA LYS A 168 -18.78 -3.58 15.00
C LYS A 168 -18.24 -2.17 15.21
N VAL A 169 -17.01 -1.91 14.76
CA VAL A 169 -16.36 -0.58 14.86
C VAL A 169 -17.12 0.46 14.02
N PHE A 170 -17.77 0.01 12.94
CA PHE A 170 -18.46 0.84 11.96
C PHE A 170 -20.00 0.81 12.10
N ALA A 171 -20.52 0.39 13.26
CA ALA A 171 -21.96 0.34 13.50
C ALA A 171 -22.65 1.72 13.42
N HIS A 172 -21.91 2.80 13.54
CA HIS A 172 -22.36 4.19 13.40
C HIS A 172 -22.41 4.67 11.93
N ASP A 173 -21.78 3.96 10.99
CA ASP A 173 -21.73 4.25 9.56
C ASP A 173 -22.32 3.03 8.79
N THR A 174 -23.62 3.08 8.52
CA THR A 174 -24.36 1.97 7.90
C THR A 174 -23.82 1.62 6.52
N ASP A 175 -23.51 2.64 5.70
CA ASP A 175 -23.05 2.43 4.32
C ASP A 175 -21.62 1.89 4.32
N GLY A 176 -20.75 2.46 5.14
CA GLY A 176 -19.38 1.98 5.31
C GLY A 176 -19.32 0.55 5.86
N GLN A 177 -20.15 0.23 6.84
CA GLN A 177 -20.26 -1.12 7.39
C GLN A 177 -20.75 -2.12 6.33
N ALA A 178 -21.76 -1.76 5.53
CA ALA A 178 -22.27 -2.61 4.45
C ALA A 178 -21.22 -2.84 3.36
N ALA A 179 -20.51 -1.79 2.96
CA ALA A 179 -19.41 -1.90 1.99
C ALA A 179 -18.29 -2.82 2.50
N LEU A 180 -17.89 -2.68 3.77
CA LEU A 180 -16.87 -3.54 4.39
C LEU A 180 -17.35 -4.99 4.52
N ALA A 181 -18.64 -5.22 4.84
CA ALA A 181 -19.23 -6.55 4.91
C ALA A 181 -19.23 -7.25 3.53
N ALA A 182 -19.43 -6.52 2.45
CA ALA A 182 -19.33 -7.06 1.10
C ALA A 182 -17.91 -7.54 0.78
N VAL A 183 -16.87 -6.77 1.18
CA VAL A 183 -15.46 -7.17 1.02
C VAL A 183 -15.12 -8.36 1.94
N LEU A 184 -15.69 -8.42 3.15
CA LEU A 184 -15.51 -9.55 4.04
C LEU A 184 -15.99 -10.87 3.40
N GLN A 185 -17.12 -10.84 2.72
CA GLN A 185 -17.75 -12.02 2.10
C GLN A 185 -17.16 -12.41 0.74
N ALA A 186 -16.38 -11.53 0.12
CA ALA A 186 -15.74 -11.81 -1.16
C ALA A 186 -14.40 -12.56 -0.98
N PRO A 187 -13.91 -13.31 -1.98
CA PRO A 187 -12.56 -13.87 -1.95
C PRO A 187 -11.50 -12.77 -1.82
N SER A 188 -10.42 -13.06 -1.10
CA SER A 188 -9.26 -12.17 -1.00
C SER A 188 -8.36 -12.28 -2.24
N LEU A 189 -7.33 -11.45 -2.29
CA LEU A 189 -6.29 -11.51 -3.33
C LEU A 189 -5.61 -12.88 -3.35
N TYR A 190 -5.33 -13.47 -2.17
CA TYR A 190 -4.69 -14.78 -2.08
C TYR A 190 -5.65 -15.90 -2.50
N ASP A 191 -6.93 -15.82 -2.13
CA ASP A 191 -7.93 -16.78 -2.59
C ASP A 191 -8.03 -16.80 -4.13
N GLU A 192 -8.07 -15.64 -4.78
CA GLU A 192 -8.10 -15.58 -6.24
C GLU A 192 -6.79 -16.03 -6.88
N PHE A 193 -5.66 -15.81 -6.22
CA PHE A 193 -4.38 -16.34 -6.68
C PHE A 193 -4.35 -17.88 -6.65
N LEU A 194 -4.81 -18.51 -5.57
CA LEU A 194 -4.89 -19.97 -5.47
C LEU A 194 -5.87 -20.53 -6.52
N ARG A 195 -7.01 -19.88 -6.73
CA ARG A 195 -7.95 -20.24 -7.79
C ARG A 195 -7.35 -20.07 -9.19
N TYR A 196 -6.55 -19.05 -9.42
CA TYR A 196 -5.79 -18.88 -10.64
C TYR A 196 -4.85 -20.07 -10.85
N LEU A 197 -4.04 -20.45 -9.87
CA LEU A 197 -3.13 -21.59 -9.94
C LEU A 197 -3.87 -22.89 -10.30
N ALA A 198 -5.02 -23.15 -9.68
CA ALA A 198 -5.85 -24.31 -9.97
C ALA A 198 -6.35 -24.32 -11.44
N ARG A 199 -6.80 -23.18 -11.96
CA ARG A 199 -7.23 -23.05 -13.37
C ARG A 199 -6.08 -23.33 -14.36
N TRP A 200 -4.85 -23.08 -13.94
CA TRP A 200 -3.64 -23.34 -14.74
C TRP A 200 -3.02 -24.73 -14.48
N GLY A 201 -3.74 -25.60 -13.79
CA GLY A 201 -3.39 -27.03 -13.66
C GLY A 201 -2.44 -27.34 -12.49
N HIS A 202 -2.25 -26.41 -11.57
CA HIS A 202 -1.56 -26.72 -10.32
C HIS A 202 -2.49 -27.45 -9.34
N ALA A 203 -1.95 -28.39 -8.57
CA ALA A 203 -2.70 -29.25 -7.67
C ALA A 203 -3.05 -28.54 -6.34
N VAL A 204 -3.77 -27.42 -6.45
CA VAL A 204 -4.26 -26.68 -5.27
C VAL A 204 -5.38 -27.50 -4.60
N PRO A 205 -5.32 -27.77 -3.29
CA PRO A 205 -6.36 -28.50 -2.59
C PRO A 205 -7.74 -27.84 -2.67
N ASP A 206 -8.80 -28.61 -2.86
CA ASP A 206 -10.19 -28.10 -2.95
C ASP A 206 -10.61 -27.31 -1.72
N THR A 207 -10.10 -27.65 -0.55
CA THR A 207 -10.33 -26.92 0.71
C THR A 207 -9.86 -25.46 0.67
N ASN A 208 -8.88 -25.15 -0.18
CA ASN A 208 -8.39 -23.79 -0.42
C ASN A 208 -9.15 -23.06 -1.53
N LEU A 209 -9.89 -23.80 -2.38
CA LEU A 209 -10.66 -23.24 -3.49
C LEU A 209 -12.10 -22.90 -3.10
N VAL A 210 -12.67 -23.66 -2.17
CA VAL A 210 -14.05 -23.51 -1.68
C VAL A 210 -14.04 -23.48 -0.15
N ARG A 211 -14.08 -22.31 0.42
CA ARG A 211 -14.04 -22.10 1.87
C ARG A 211 -14.97 -20.94 2.28
N ASP A 212 -15.14 -20.74 3.57
CA ASP A 212 -15.81 -19.54 4.09
C ASP A 212 -14.89 -18.32 3.93
N TRP A 213 -15.23 -17.45 2.99
CA TRP A 213 -14.46 -16.22 2.69
C TRP A 213 -14.48 -15.19 3.82
N THR A 214 -15.36 -15.33 4.81
CA THR A 214 -15.41 -14.43 5.98
C THR A 214 -14.31 -14.72 7.01
N LEU A 215 -13.64 -15.85 6.87
CA LEU A 215 -12.53 -16.27 7.72
C LEU A 215 -11.18 -15.94 7.05
N PRO A 216 -10.13 -15.64 7.84
CA PRO A 216 -8.80 -15.50 7.28
C PRO A 216 -8.32 -16.82 6.67
N HIS A 217 -7.38 -16.73 5.72
CA HIS A 217 -6.65 -17.92 5.29
C HIS A 217 -5.80 -18.46 6.46
N VAL A 218 -5.83 -19.76 6.62
CA VAL A 218 -4.99 -20.47 7.57
C VAL A 218 -3.92 -21.21 6.78
N GLN A 219 -2.66 -21.09 7.19
CA GLN A 219 -1.54 -21.75 6.54
C GLN A 219 -1.83 -23.26 6.36
N ASP A 220 -1.68 -23.73 5.12
CA ASP A 220 -1.93 -25.12 4.72
C ASP A 220 -0.69 -25.74 4.10
N ALA A 221 -0.08 -26.69 4.84
CA ALA A 221 1.10 -27.40 4.37
C ALA A 221 0.87 -28.16 3.05
N ALA A 222 -0.38 -28.50 2.69
CA ALA A 222 -0.70 -29.14 1.43
C ALA A 222 -0.49 -28.23 0.20
N LEU A 223 -0.35 -26.92 0.39
CA LEU A 223 0.03 -25.96 -0.66
C LEU A 223 1.54 -25.93 -0.93
N LEU A 224 2.38 -26.34 0.02
CA LEU A 224 3.84 -26.26 -0.14
C LEU A 224 4.35 -26.99 -1.39
N PRO A 225 3.93 -28.23 -1.72
CA PRO A 225 4.39 -28.89 -2.94
C PRO A 225 4.02 -28.15 -4.23
N VAL A 226 2.95 -27.35 -4.23
CA VAL A 226 2.58 -26.50 -5.38
C VAL A 226 3.61 -25.41 -5.57
N PHE A 227 3.97 -24.72 -4.50
CA PHE A 227 4.95 -23.64 -4.53
C PHE A 227 6.38 -24.15 -4.72
N GLU A 228 6.79 -25.27 -4.08
CA GLU A 228 8.08 -25.91 -4.33
C GLU A 228 8.29 -26.15 -5.84
N ARG A 229 7.31 -26.75 -6.51
CA ARG A 229 7.38 -26.99 -7.97
C ARG A 229 7.56 -25.70 -8.77
N ILE A 230 6.89 -24.61 -8.38
CA ILE A 230 6.99 -23.31 -9.06
C ILE A 230 8.39 -22.72 -8.87
N TYR A 231 8.94 -22.80 -7.66
CA TYR A 231 10.23 -22.22 -7.31
C TYR A 231 11.42 -23.05 -7.81
N GLU A 232 11.28 -24.37 -7.95
CA GLU A 232 12.34 -25.27 -8.40
C GLU A 232 12.44 -25.35 -9.93
N ASP A 233 11.37 -25.08 -10.67
CA ASP A 233 11.36 -25.06 -12.13
C ASP A 233 10.85 -23.72 -12.68
N THR A 234 11.59 -22.66 -12.37
CA THR A 234 11.25 -21.29 -12.79
C THR A 234 11.22 -21.09 -14.29
N ASN A 235 11.96 -21.90 -15.08
CA ASN A 235 11.91 -21.83 -16.54
C ASN A 235 10.54 -22.24 -17.07
N ARG A 236 9.94 -23.28 -16.49
CA ARG A 236 8.64 -23.79 -16.87
C ARG A 236 7.51 -22.94 -16.32
N TYR A 237 7.64 -22.47 -15.08
CA TYR A 237 6.59 -21.78 -14.31
C TYR A 237 6.92 -20.31 -14.08
N TRP A 238 7.62 -19.66 -15.03
CA TRP A 238 8.08 -18.28 -14.89
C TRP A 238 6.97 -17.29 -14.54
N ARG A 239 5.80 -17.46 -15.12
CA ARG A 239 4.64 -16.61 -14.87
C ARG A 239 4.15 -16.74 -13.43
N GLU A 240 3.96 -17.95 -12.97
CA GLU A 240 3.50 -18.26 -11.61
C GLU A 240 4.54 -17.82 -10.57
N TYR A 241 5.82 -18.03 -10.87
CA TYR A 241 6.93 -17.55 -10.06
C TYR A 241 6.91 -16.02 -9.91
N GLN A 242 6.73 -15.28 -11.00
CA GLN A 242 6.61 -13.81 -10.95
C GLN A 242 5.41 -13.37 -10.10
N LEU A 243 4.27 -14.03 -10.18
CA LEU A 243 3.11 -13.75 -9.35
C LEU A 243 3.39 -14.01 -7.87
N CYS A 244 4.08 -15.10 -7.53
CA CYS A 244 4.51 -15.39 -6.15
C CYS A 244 5.40 -14.27 -5.61
N GLU A 245 6.41 -13.86 -6.38
CA GLU A 245 7.33 -12.79 -5.96
C GLU A 245 6.62 -11.43 -5.85
N ASP A 246 5.69 -11.11 -6.74
CA ASP A 246 4.87 -9.91 -6.65
C ASP A 246 4.03 -9.85 -5.36
N LEU A 247 3.48 -10.98 -4.92
CA LEU A 247 2.73 -11.09 -3.67
C LEU A 247 3.66 -10.97 -2.44
N VAL A 248 4.82 -11.62 -2.47
CA VAL A 248 5.84 -11.50 -1.40
C VAL A 248 6.33 -10.07 -1.24
N ASP A 249 6.61 -9.40 -2.33
CA ASP A 249 7.00 -7.99 -2.32
C ASP A 249 5.88 -7.10 -1.76
N LEU A 250 4.63 -7.36 -2.16
CA LEU A 250 3.46 -6.61 -1.67
C LEU A 250 3.29 -6.75 -0.16
N GLU A 251 3.36 -7.98 0.35
CA GLU A 251 3.30 -8.24 1.80
C GLU A 251 4.48 -7.59 2.53
N THR A 252 5.69 -7.71 2.01
CA THR A 252 6.89 -7.11 2.59
C THR A 252 6.72 -5.60 2.73
N GLN A 253 6.25 -4.90 1.69
CA GLN A 253 6.01 -3.45 1.75
C GLN A 253 4.92 -3.10 2.77
N PHE A 254 3.86 -3.91 2.88
CA PHE A 254 2.80 -3.68 3.85
C PHE A 254 3.30 -3.89 5.30
N GLN A 255 4.12 -4.90 5.54
CA GLN A 255 4.73 -5.15 6.85
C GLN A 255 5.71 -4.04 7.25
N LEU A 256 6.50 -3.52 6.31
CA LEU A 256 7.38 -2.36 6.54
C LEU A 256 6.55 -1.13 6.95
N TRP A 257 5.43 -0.87 6.31
CA TRP A 257 4.52 0.21 6.68
C TRP A 257 3.94 0.01 8.08
N ARG A 258 3.45 -1.19 8.44
CA ARG A 258 2.97 -1.52 9.79
C ARG A 258 4.06 -1.31 10.85
N PHE A 259 5.26 -1.81 10.56
CA PHE A 259 6.41 -1.65 11.47
C PHE A 259 6.74 -0.18 11.69
N ARG A 260 6.82 0.59 10.63
CA ARG A 260 7.11 2.03 10.70
C ARG A 260 6.03 2.76 11.49
N HIS A 261 4.75 2.48 11.24
CA HIS A 261 3.62 3.00 12.00
C HIS A 261 3.77 2.72 13.51
N MET A 262 4.01 1.48 13.88
CA MET A 262 4.21 1.10 15.28
C MET A 262 5.36 1.89 15.93
N ARG A 263 6.49 2.06 15.24
CA ARG A 263 7.64 2.81 15.74
C ARG A 263 7.35 4.30 15.88
N THR A 264 6.62 4.89 14.94
CA THR A 264 6.18 6.28 15.00
C THR A 264 5.25 6.51 16.18
N VAL A 265 4.26 5.64 16.38
CA VAL A 265 3.36 5.70 17.56
C VAL A 265 4.16 5.57 18.87
N GLN A 266 5.10 4.61 18.94
CA GLN A 266 5.97 4.46 20.11
C GLN A 266 6.81 5.72 20.37
N ARG A 267 7.31 6.37 19.32
CA ARG A 267 8.10 7.60 19.43
C ARG A 267 7.28 8.76 20.02
N ILE A 268 5.99 8.88 19.64
CA ILE A 268 5.15 10.03 20.00
C ILE A 268 4.44 9.83 21.35
N ILE A 269 3.87 8.64 21.59
CA ILE A 269 3.07 8.40 22.82
C ILE A 269 3.69 7.39 23.79
N GLY A 270 4.82 6.78 23.43
CA GLY A 270 5.43 5.72 24.25
C GLY A 270 4.50 4.51 24.35
N PHE A 271 4.30 4.02 25.56
CA PHE A 271 3.43 2.86 25.86
C PHE A 271 2.05 3.26 26.39
N LYS A 272 1.64 4.51 26.18
CA LYS A 272 0.30 4.97 26.55
C LYS A 272 -0.75 4.28 25.65
N SER A 273 -1.98 4.15 26.18
CA SER A 273 -3.13 3.69 25.40
C SER A 273 -3.41 4.64 24.24
N GLY A 274 -3.87 4.10 23.12
CA GLY A 274 -4.37 4.88 21.98
C GLY A 274 -5.65 5.64 22.35
N THR A 275 -5.94 6.72 21.64
CA THR A 275 -7.17 7.51 21.81
C THR A 275 -8.45 6.68 21.66
N GLY A 276 -8.44 5.69 20.77
CA GLY A 276 -9.56 4.76 20.56
C GLY A 276 -9.65 3.60 21.58
N GLY A 277 -8.90 3.66 22.69
CA GLY A 277 -8.97 2.66 23.77
C GLY A 277 -8.12 1.40 23.55
N SER A 278 -7.35 1.31 22.47
CA SER A 278 -6.44 0.18 22.24
C SER A 278 -5.24 0.22 23.20
N SER A 279 -4.55 -0.94 23.37
CA SER A 279 -3.30 -1.01 24.14
C SER A 279 -2.10 -0.34 23.44
N GLY A 280 -2.33 0.53 22.45
CA GLY A 280 -1.30 1.30 21.75
C GLY A 280 -0.28 0.39 21.04
N VAL A 281 1.02 0.58 21.34
CA VAL A 281 2.12 -0.16 20.71
C VAL A 281 1.96 -1.68 20.83
N ALA A 282 1.45 -2.19 21.94
CA ALA A 282 1.24 -3.64 22.13
C ALA A 282 0.19 -4.20 21.15
N PHE A 283 -0.84 -3.42 20.83
CA PHE A 283 -1.84 -3.78 19.81
C PHE A 283 -1.21 -3.81 18.42
N LEU A 284 -0.45 -2.78 18.07
CA LEU A 284 0.23 -2.67 16.77
C LEU A 284 1.28 -3.76 16.57
N LYS A 285 1.99 -4.16 17.65
CA LYS A 285 2.96 -5.24 17.59
C LYS A 285 2.32 -6.57 17.17
N ARG A 286 1.14 -6.90 17.69
CA ARG A 286 0.41 -8.12 17.27
C ARG A 286 0.03 -8.10 15.80
N ALA A 287 -0.22 -6.92 15.21
CA ALA A 287 -0.51 -6.80 13.78
C ALA A 287 0.68 -7.15 12.88
N LEU A 288 1.93 -7.07 13.40
CA LEU A 288 3.13 -7.47 12.66
C LEU A 288 3.26 -8.99 12.50
N GLU A 289 2.58 -9.76 13.35
CA GLU A 289 2.58 -11.22 13.30
C GLU A 289 1.55 -11.78 12.29
N LEU A 290 0.68 -10.91 11.77
CA LEU A 290 -0.33 -11.29 10.77
C LEU A 290 0.29 -11.32 9.37
N THR A 291 0.19 -12.46 8.70
CA THR A 291 0.63 -12.68 7.33
C THR A 291 -0.56 -12.75 6.38
N PHE A 292 -0.35 -12.45 5.09
CA PHE A 292 -1.36 -12.58 4.06
C PHE A 292 -1.15 -13.84 3.21
N PHE A 293 0.12 -14.19 2.94
CA PHE A 293 0.55 -15.23 2.01
C PHE A 293 1.56 -16.19 2.68
N PRO A 294 1.19 -16.88 3.79
CA PRO A 294 2.15 -17.57 4.66
C PRO A 294 2.95 -18.65 3.94
N GLU A 295 2.36 -19.41 3.02
CA GLU A 295 3.05 -20.50 2.32
C GLU A 295 4.13 -19.97 1.37
N LEU A 296 3.97 -18.74 0.84
CA LEU A 296 5.00 -18.14 -0.02
C LEU A 296 6.28 -17.81 0.76
N PHE A 297 6.18 -17.55 2.05
CA PHE A 297 7.34 -17.38 2.92
C PHE A 297 7.90 -18.73 3.39
N GLU A 298 7.02 -19.67 3.76
CA GLU A 298 7.41 -20.98 4.27
C GLU A 298 8.14 -21.82 3.20
N VAL A 299 7.70 -21.78 1.94
CA VAL A 299 8.31 -22.58 0.87
C VAL A 299 9.81 -22.35 0.72
N ARG A 300 10.31 -21.15 1.08
CA ARG A 300 11.74 -20.82 1.03
C ARG A 300 12.60 -21.72 1.93
N THR A 301 12.01 -22.24 2.99
CA THR A 301 12.67 -23.20 3.88
C THR A 301 12.85 -24.58 3.23
N HIS A 302 12.01 -24.89 2.24
CA HIS A 302 11.96 -26.20 1.59
C HIS A 302 12.73 -26.27 0.27
N ILE A 303 12.91 -25.14 -0.43
CA ILE A 303 13.64 -25.07 -1.70
C ILE A 303 15.07 -25.56 -1.54
N GLY A 304 15.48 -26.52 -2.39
CA GLY A 304 16.83 -27.06 -2.39
C GLY A 304 17.15 -28.05 -1.27
N SER A 305 16.17 -28.37 -0.41
CA SER A 305 16.33 -29.39 0.64
C SER A 305 16.15 -30.83 0.13
N GLY A 306 15.70 -31.01 -1.12
CA GLY A 306 15.53 -32.29 -1.79
C GLY A 306 16.75 -32.71 -2.58
N ALA A 307 17.51 -33.69 -2.06
CA ALA A 307 18.57 -34.48 -2.68
C ALA A 307 19.82 -33.70 -3.14
N ALA A 308 20.90 -33.87 -2.38
CA ALA A 308 22.23 -33.74 -2.96
C ALA A 308 22.28 -34.57 -4.25
N PRO A 309 22.80 -34.05 -5.38
CA PRO A 309 23.00 -34.85 -6.58
C PRO A 309 23.89 -36.04 -6.18
N ALA A 310 23.42 -37.25 -6.46
CA ALA A 310 24.25 -38.46 -6.32
C ALA A 310 25.55 -38.21 -7.08
N ALA A 311 26.67 -38.20 -6.34
CA ALA A 311 28.00 -38.10 -6.94
C ALA A 311 28.15 -39.27 -7.89
N THR A 312 28.18 -38.98 -9.22
CA THR A 312 28.65 -39.88 -10.26
C THR A 312 30.13 -39.70 -10.49
#